data_4d1569d00114daaf84b7487735dbb68e
#
_entry.id   4d1569d00114daaf84b7487735dbb68e
#
_cell.length_a   1.000
_cell.length_b   1.000
_cell.length_c   1.000
_cell.angle_alpha   90.00
_cell.angle_beta   90.00
_cell.angle_gamma   90.00
#
_symmetry.space_group_name_H-M   'P 1'
#
loop_
_entity.id
_entity.type
_entity.pdbx_description
1 polymer ?
#
loop_
_entity_poly.entity_id
_entity_poly.type
_entity_poly.pdbx_seq_one_letter_code
_entity_poly.pdbx_strand_id
1 'polypeptide(L)'
;MAAPARPVGARAKTGIPVLDDRLKGGFPRPSTLLLFSDKPTEKRIFGENFAVQGIRAGERSLYVDFFRAPQLARGELKRFGSGDASNLVLVDATSSQLLLPSRERYHIDDIGSLENIRETIITAVRAEKPSRIIIDSMEFLVDRFPKEDVLRLWRELIEVARAIGAVICFLFINWTLEERDLQEIRGMSDFVVEFQSSLRGGIVRNSMRISQMAEAGIKTNWIPYTFKDLIGLTVYFPRILVTGPFAAGKSTVVKALSEKSISIDRMGTTVAFDYGNVNITGIEAEIFGTPGQERFEFIFKIFAREVSGVLLVIDATHPDELPRAKQMLDLVGPRIPYVVLANKSDLPGALSSDDISHRMDLPQDVPVIPTVATENRGVREALLLLAEMIIGVR
;
A
#
# COMPACT_ATOMS: atom_id res chain seq x y z
N MET A 1 -4.61 -12.08 38.90
CA MET A 1 -3.54 -11.07 38.81
C MET A 1 -4.01 -9.99 37.83
N ALA A 2 -4.12 -8.74 38.27
CA ALA A 2 -4.51 -7.64 37.39
C ALA A 2 -3.41 -7.44 36.32
N ALA A 3 -3.81 -7.33 35.05
CA ALA A 3 -2.87 -7.00 33.98
C ALA A 3 -2.21 -5.63 34.30
N PRO A 4 -0.90 -5.49 34.08
CA PRO A 4 -0.22 -4.23 34.35
C PRO A 4 -0.85 -3.10 33.53
N ALA A 5 -1.04 -1.94 34.15
CA ALA A 5 -1.50 -0.73 33.47
C ALA A 5 -0.54 -0.42 32.33
N ARG A 6 -1.07 -0.27 31.11
CA ARG A 6 -0.27 0.01 29.91
C ARG A 6 0.29 1.43 29.98
N PRO A 7 1.57 1.64 29.65
CA PRO A 7 2.14 2.98 29.66
C PRO A 7 1.40 3.89 28.65
N VAL A 8 1.06 5.09 29.10
CA VAL A 8 0.55 6.17 28.24
C VAL A 8 1.60 6.44 27.17
N GLY A 9 1.24 6.32 25.87
CA GLY A 9 2.18 6.46 24.75
C GLY A 9 2.58 5.16 24.06
N ALA A 10 2.11 3.98 24.52
CA ALA A 10 2.33 2.73 23.80
C ALA A 10 1.63 2.73 22.43
N ARG A 11 2.37 2.30 21.38
CA ARG A 11 1.84 2.25 20.03
C ARG A 11 1.58 0.80 19.58
N ALA A 12 0.57 0.61 18.74
CA ALA A 12 0.22 -0.67 18.16
C ALA A 12 0.82 -0.76 16.75
N LYS A 13 1.89 -1.52 16.57
CA LYS A 13 2.52 -1.73 15.26
C LYS A 13 1.54 -2.42 14.31
N THR A 14 1.56 -2.03 13.05
CA THR A 14 0.76 -2.65 11.99
C THR A 14 1.37 -3.96 11.51
N GLY A 15 2.68 -4.13 11.68
CA GLY A 15 3.47 -5.21 11.09
C GLY A 15 3.92 -4.90 9.65
N ILE A 16 3.66 -3.68 9.17
CA ILE A 16 4.10 -3.16 7.88
C ILE A 16 5.14 -2.09 8.17
N PRO A 17 6.47 -2.39 8.04
CA PRO A 17 7.54 -1.51 8.53
C PRO A 17 7.42 -0.06 8.05
N VAL A 18 7.17 0.14 6.76
CA VAL A 18 7.03 1.49 6.17
C VAL A 18 5.87 2.26 6.78
N LEU A 19 4.76 1.58 7.07
CA LEU A 19 3.60 2.21 7.68
C LEU A 19 3.87 2.52 9.15
N ASP A 20 4.54 1.60 9.85
CA ASP A 20 4.94 1.80 11.24
C ASP A 20 5.92 2.96 11.40
N ASP A 21 6.88 3.13 10.48
CA ASP A 21 7.80 4.28 10.48
C ASP A 21 7.03 5.61 10.29
N ARG A 22 6.11 5.68 9.35
CA ARG A 22 5.27 6.86 9.12
C ARG A 22 4.36 7.18 10.30
N LEU A 23 3.89 6.13 10.98
CA LEU A 23 3.11 6.23 12.21
C LEU A 23 3.99 6.37 13.46
N LYS A 24 5.30 6.62 13.32
CA LYS A 24 6.24 6.76 14.46
C LYS A 24 6.18 5.58 15.45
N GLY A 25 6.09 4.36 14.91
CA GLY A 25 6.06 3.11 15.65
C GLY A 25 4.69 2.43 15.74
N GLY A 26 3.70 2.86 14.94
CA GLY A 26 2.37 2.29 14.88
C GLY A 26 1.25 3.22 15.36
N PHE A 27 0.02 2.73 15.46
CA PHE A 27 -1.12 3.51 15.91
C PHE A 27 -1.04 3.82 17.41
N PRO A 28 -1.32 5.06 17.85
CA PRO A 28 -1.37 5.38 19.28
C PRO A 28 -2.50 4.62 20.00
N ARG A 29 -2.36 4.46 21.31
CA ARG A 29 -3.39 3.81 22.15
C ARG A 29 -3.97 4.77 23.15
N PRO A 30 -5.30 4.83 23.29
CA PRO A 30 -6.31 4.16 22.45
C PRO A 30 -6.48 4.86 21.11
N SER A 31 -6.94 4.12 20.07
CA SER A 31 -7.37 4.75 18.82
C SER A 31 -8.41 3.91 18.08
N THR A 32 -9.15 4.58 17.21
CA THR A 32 -10.17 4.01 16.34
C THR A 32 -9.70 4.06 14.90
N LEU A 33 -9.65 2.91 14.23
CA LEU A 33 -9.27 2.76 12.83
C LEU A 33 -10.50 2.39 12.00
N LEU A 34 -10.66 3.07 10.89
CA LEU A 34 -11.56 2.66 9.82
C LEU A 34 -10.73 2.16 8.64
N LEU A 35 -10.89 0.91 8.29
CA LEU A 35 -10.33 0.32 7.08
C LEU A 35 -11.38 0.31 5.99
N PHE A 36 -11.10 1.02 4.92
CA PHE A 36 -12.05 1.34 3.89
C PHE A 36 -11.55 0.83 2.54
N SER A 37 -12.33 -0.04 1.89
CA SER A 37 -11.95 -0.65 0.61
C SER A 37 -13.16 -0.78 -0.31
N ASP A 38 -12.91 -0.79 -1.60
CA ASP A 38 -13.88 -1.18 -2.63
C ASP A 38 -13.99 -2.71 -2.80
N LYS A 39 -13.09 -3.47 -2.16
CA LYS A 39 -13.04 -4.94 -2.22
C LYS A 39 -12.95 -5.57 -0.83
N PRO A 40 -13.67 -6.68 -0.59
CA PRO A 40 -13.70 -7.32 0.72
C PRO A 40 -12.32 -7.81 1.19
N THR A 41 -11.54 -8.39 0.28
CA THR A 41 -10.30 -9.12 0.60
C THR A 41 -9.21 -8.22 1.16
N GLU A 42 -9.05 -7.02 0.63
CA GLU A 42 -7.93 -6.14 0.94
C GLU A 42 -7.93 -5.64 2.37
N LYS A 43 -9.08 -5.11 2.83
CA LYS A 43 -9.25 -4.64 4.21
C LYS A 43 -9.08 -5.79 5.21
N ARG A 44 -9.56 -6.99 4.86
CA ARG A 44 -9.47 -8.17 5.71
C ARG A 44 -8.02 -8.57 5.96
N ILE A 45 -7.21 -8.69 4.90
CA ILE A 45 -5.80 -9.06 5.04
C ILE A 45 -5.04 -8.05 5.92
N PHE A 46 -5.36 -6.76 5.83
CA PHE A 46 -4.78 -5.79 6.75
C PHE A 46 -5.23 -6.04 8.20
N GLY A 47 -6.53 -6.26 8.43
CA GLY A 47 -7.07 -6.57 9.76
C GLY A 47 -6.43 -7.82 10.37
N GLU A 48 -6.26 -8.87 9.57
CA GLU A 48 -5.58 -10.11 9.98
C GLU A 48 -4.10 -9.87 10.29
N ASN A 49 -3.40 -9.13 9.42
CA ASN A 49 -1.99 -8.76 9.65
C ASN A 49 -1.84 -7.96 10.96
N PHE A 50 -2.76 -7.01 11.20
CA PHE A 50 -2.79 -6.23 12.42
C PHE A 50 -3.04 -7.09 13.67
N ALA A 51 -3.97 -8.06 13.60
CA ALA A 51 -4.21 -9.00 14.69
C ALA A 51 -3.00 -9.89 14.97
N VAL A 52 -2.42 -10.49 13.92
CA VAL A 52 -1.24 -11.36 14.02
C VAL A 52 -0.02 -10.63 14.58
N GLN A 53 0.19 -9.38 14.18
CA GLN A 53 1.28 -8.58 14.74
C GLN A 53 1.11 -8.35 16.25
N GLY A 54 -0.13 -8.20 16.73
CA GLY A 54 -0.41 -8.14 18.16
C GLY A 54 -0.06 -9.45 18.87
N ILE A 55 -0.49 -10.58 18.30
CA ILE A 55 -0.21 -11.91 18.86
C ILE A 55 1.30 -12.16 18.94
N ARG A 56 2.05 -11.85 17.89
CA ARG A 56 3.53 -11.93 17.87
C ARG A 56 4.20 -11.06 18.94
N ALA A 57 3.58 -9.94 19.28
CA ALA A 57 4.05 -9.06 20.34
C ALA A 57 3.58 -9.51 21.75
N GLY A 58 2.94 -10.67 21.89
CA GLY A 58 2.40 -11.16 23.14
C GLY A 58 1.09 -10.46 23.58
N GLU A 59 0.49 -9.67 22.69
CA GLU A 59 -0.75 -8.94 22.95
C GLU A 59 -1.97 -9.82 22.65
N ARG A 60 -3.06 -9.61 23.40
CA ARG A 60 -4.33 -10.24 23.09
C ARG A 60 -5.06 -9.49 21.99
N SER A 61 -5.46 -10.23 20.94
CA SER A 61 -6.26 -9.74 19.81
C SER A 61 -7.63 -10.38 19.82
N LEU A 62 -8.69 -9.57 19.73
CA LEU A 62 -10.07 -10.02 19.57
C LEU A 62 -10.52 -9.77 18.15
N TYR A 63 -11.06 -10.80 17.50
CA TYR A 63 -11.52 -10.75 16.11
C TYR A 63 -12.98 -11.22 16.04
N VAL A 64 -13.84 -10.37 15.52
CA VAL A 64 -15.24 -10.67 15.22
C VAL A 64 -15.36 -10.85 13.71
N ASP A 65 -15.80 -12.01 13.26
CA ASP A 65 -15.97 -12.32 11.84
C ASP A 65 -17.43 -12.72 11.56
N PHE A 66 -18.12 -11.90 10.77
CA PHE A 66 -19.52 -12.15 10.44
C PHE A 66 -19.72 -13.05 9.21
N PHE A 67 -18.64 -13.37 8.48
CA PHE A 67 -18.74 -14.06 7.20
C PHE A 67 -18.07 -15.43 7.15
N ARG A 68 -17.08 -15.67 8.01
CA ARG A 68 -16.29 -16.92 7.98
C ARG A 68 -16.47 -17.70 9.26
N ALA A 69 -16.53 -19.02 9.11
CA ALA A 69 -16.47 -19.92 10.26
C ALA A 69 -15.14 -19.75 11.03
N PRO A 70 -15.14 -19.84 12.37
CA PRO A 70 -13.94 -19.63 13.19
C PRO A 70 -12.74 -20.50 12.80
N GLN A 71 -12.99 -21.72 12.32
CA GLN A 71 -11.92 -22.63 11.88
C GLN A 71 -11.17 -22.09 10.66
N LEU A 72 -11.89 -21.47 9.71
CA LEU A 72 -11.29 -20.83 8.52
C LEU A 72 -10.51 -19.58 8.94
N ALA A 73 -11.10 -18.72 9.77
CA ALA A 73 -10.42 -17.53 10.28
C ALA A 73 -9.13 -17.88 11.04
N ARG A 74 -9.17 -18.90 11.90
CA ARG A 74 -7.96 -19.42 12.59
C ARG A 74 -6.93 -19.97 11.61
N GLY A 75 -7.36 -20.67 10.57
CA GLY A 75 -6.48 -21.23 9.54
C GLY A 75 -5.72 -20.13 8.79
N GLU A 76 -6.42 -19.08 8.38
CA GLU A 76 -5.81 -17.94 7.68
C GLU A 76 -4.86 -17.14 8.58
N LEU A 77 -5.26 -16.84 9.82
CA LEU A 77 -4.39 -16.15 10.78
C LEU A 77 -3.11 -16.96 11.09
N LYS A 78 -3.20 -18.30 11.15
CA LYS A 78 -2.02 -19.17 11.28
C LYS A 78 -1.09 -19.09 10.06
N ARG A 79 -1.63 -18.97 8.85
CA ARG A 79 -0.82 -18.80 7.63
C ARG A 79 0.06 -17.56 7.69
N PHE A 80 -0.38 -16.49 8.34
CA PHE A 80 0.43 -15.30 8.59
C PHE A 80 1.42 -15.45 9.75
N GLY A 81 1.61 -16.66 10.28
CA GLY A 81 2.62 -16.94 11.29
C GLY A 81 2.27 -16.43 12.68
N SER A 82 1.00 -16.58 13.10
CA SER A 82 0.57 -16.21 14.45
C SER A 82 1.20 -17.05 15.57
N GLY A 83 1.94 -18.11 15.24
CA GLY A 83 2.53 -18.99 16.25
C GLY A 83 1.47 -19.66 17.14
N ASP A 84 1.66 -19.58 18.45
CA ASP A 84 0.64 -19.99 19.44
C ASP A 84 -0.53 -19.00 19.43
N ALA A 85 -1.70 -19.47 19.01
CA ALA A 85 -2.92 -18.68 18.90
C ALA A 85 -3.64 -18.49 20.25
N SER A 86 -2.99 -18.75 21.40
CA SER A 86 -3.58 -18.58 22.74
C SER A 86 -4.01 -17.14 23.03
N ASN A 87 -3.35 -16.15 22.40
CA ASN A 87 -3.70 -14.75 22.50
C ASN A 87 -4.75 -14.28 21.47
N LEU A 88 -5.31 -15.19 20.65
CA LEU A 88 -6.39 -14.89 19.73
C LEU A 88 -7.74 -15.27 20.34
N VAL A 89 -8.60 -14.28 20.52
CA VAL A 89 -10.00 -14.46 20.91
C VAL A 89 -10.87 -14.26 19.67
N LEU A 90 -11.58 -15.31 19.25
CA LEU A 90 -12.58 -15.19 18.18
C LEU A 90 -13.97 -15.07 18.79
N VAL A 91 -14.79 -14.20 18.19
CA VAL A 91 -16.23 -14.13 18.42
C VAL A 91 -16.89 -14.78 17.19
N ASP A 92 -17.55 -15.89 17.43
CA ASP A 92 -18.22 -16.64 16.38
C ASP A 92 -19.60 -16.02 16.07
N ALA A 93 -19.74 -15.48 14.88
CA ALA A 93 -20.99 -14.91 14.37
C ALA A 93 -21.61 -15.78 13.26
N THR A 94 -21.04 -16.94 12.95
CA THR A 94 -21.45 -17.74 11.78
C THR A 94 -22.09 -19.08 12.15
N SER A 95 -21.71 -19.69 13.26
CA SER A 95 -22.24 -21.02 13.62
C SER A 95 -23.76 -21.02 13.81
N SER A 96 -24.33 -19.98 14.42
CA SER A 96 -25.79 -19.82 14.56
C SER A 96 -26.49 -19.69 13.20
N GLN A 97 -25.89 -19.00 12.22
CA GLN A 97 -26.44 -18.89 10.87
C GLN A 97 -26.47 -20.24 10.14
N LEU A 98 -25.52 -21.11 10.43
CA LEU A 98 -25.38 -22.42 9.81
C LEU A 98 -26.07 -23.54 10.62
N LEU A 99 -26.74 -23.21 11.72
CA LEU A 99 -27.34 -24.14 12.67
C LEU A 99 -26.32 -25.19 13.19
N LEU A 100 -25.06 -24.76 13.37
CA LEU A 100 -23.96 -25.58 13.87
C LEU A 100 -23.61 -25.18 15.32
N PRO A 101 -23.16 -26.11 16.15
CA PRO A 101 -22.68 -25.78 17.50
C PRO A 101 -21.34 -25.00 17.39
N SER A 102 -21.26 -23.88 18.11
CA SER A 102 -20.01 -23.14 18.22
C SER A 102 -19.04 -23.86 19.17
N ARG A 103 -17.75 -23.81 18.86
CA ARG A 103 -16.65 -24.24 19.74
C ARG A 103 -15.90 -23.06 20.36
N GLU A 104 -16.29 -21.86 20.01
CA GLU A 104 -15.67 -20.64 20.55
C GLU A 104 -16.33 -20.28 21.90
N ARG A 105 -15.54 -19.69 22.78
CA ARG A 105 -16.02 -19.23 24.09
C ARG A 105 -17.09 -18.14 23.96
N TYR A 106 -16.95 -17.29 22.92
CA TYR A 106 -17.89 -16.22 22.63
C TYR A 106 -18.54 -16.51 21.28
N HIS A 107 -19.85 -16.66 21.28
CA HIS A 107 -20.64 -16.89 20.07
C HIS A 107 -21.94 -16.09 20.12
N ILE A 108 -22.38 -15.64 18.99
CA ILE A 108 -23.62 -14.89 18.82
C ILE A 108 -24.73 -15.91 18.56
N ASP A 109 -25.62 -16.07 19.52
CA ASP A 109 -26.70 -17.05 19.44
C ASP A 109 -27.78 -16.63 18.45
N ASP A 110 -28.12 -15.33 18.43
CA ASP A 110 -29.10 -14.75 17.52
C ASP A 110 -28.49 -13.63 16.71
N ILE A 111 -28.10 -13.94 15.50
CA ILE A 111 -27.52 -12.99 14.54
C ILE A 111 -28.55 -12.00 13.98
N GLY A 112 -29.85 -12.26 14.16
CA GLY A 112 -30.94 -11.35 13.84
C GLY A 112 -31.22 -10.31 14.92
N SER A 113 -30.60 -10.42 16.08
CA SER A 113 -30.73 -9.49 17.19
C SER A 113 -29.46 -8.63 17.33
N LEU A 114 -29.57 -7.33 17.06
CA LEU A 114 -28.48 -6.38 17.25
C LEU A 114 -28.05 -6.32 18.74
N GLU A 115 -28.99 -6.49 19.66
CA GLU A 115 -28.72 -6.52 21.07
C GLU A 115 -27.88 -7.76 21.48
N ASN A 116 -28.21 -8.93 20.93
CA ASN A 116 -27.40 -10.13 21.18
C ASN A 116 -25.97 -10.00 20.63
N ILE A 117 -25.83 -9.42 19.42
CA ILE A 117 -24.54 -9.10 18.83
C ILE A 117 -23.75 -8.16 19.75
N ARG A 118 -24.39 -7.08 20.18
CA ARG A 118 -23.82 -6.05 21.07
C ARG A 118 -23.33 -6.65 22.39
N GLU A 119 -24.22 -7.37 23.07
CA GLU A 119 -23.91 -7.99 24.39
C GLU A 119 -22.75 -8.98 24.29
N THR A 120 -22.74 -9.81 23.27
CA THR A 120 -21.68 -10.82 23.07
C THR A 120 -20.32 -10.15 22.85
N ILE A 121 -20.25 -9.16 21.97
CA ILE A 121 -18.99 -8.48 21.67
C ILE A 121 -18.50 -7.69 22.90
N ILE A 122 -19.37 -6.93 23.56
CA ILE A 122 -18.99 -6.13 24.73
C ILE A 122 -18.56 -7.03 25.90
N THR A 123 -19.25 -8.15 26.12
CA THR A 123 -18.87 -9.13 27.14
C THR A 123 -17.49 -9.69 26.88
N ALA A 124 -17.21 -10.09 25.62
CA ALA A 124 -15.90 -10.59 25.23
C ALA A 124 -14.80 -9.52 25.42
N VAL A 125 -15.05 -8.28 25.01
CA VAL A 125 -14.08 -7.18 25.18
C VAL A 125 -13.79 -6.89 26.66
N ARG A 126 -14.82 -6.85 27.49
CA ARG A 126 -14.67 -6.58 28.94
C ARG A 126 -13.95 -7.70 29.68
N ALA A 127 -14.26 -8.95 29.33
CA ALA A 127 -13.67 -10.13 29.98
C ALA A 127 -12.20 -10.32 29.56
N GLU A 128 -11.90 -10.21 28.27
CA GLU A 128 -10.59 -10.52 27.73
C GLU A 128 -9.63 -9.33 27.72
N LYS A 129 -10.14 -8.10 27.80
CA LYS A 129 -9.38 -6.83 27.76
C LYS A 129 -8.32 -6.84 26.64
N PRO A 130 -8.72 -7.10 25.40
CA PRO A 130 -7.77 -7.20 24.28
C PRO A 130 -7.04 -5.88 24.05
N SER A 131 -5.84 -5.96 23.47
CA SER A 131 -5.10 -4.78 23.04
C SER A 131 -5.54 -4.30 21.66
N ARG A 132 -6.08 -5.23 20.87
CA ARG A 132 -6.54 -5.01 19.51
C ARG A 132 -7.90 -5.66 19.33
N ILE A 133 -8.81 -4.92 18.72
CA ILE A 133 -10.17 -5.38 18.42
C ILE A 133 -10.37 -5.19 16.92
N ILE A 134 -10.76 -6.23 16.21
CA ILE A 134 -11.06 -6.18 14.78
C ILE A 134 -12.51 -6.62 14.58
N ILE A 135 -13.29 -5.79 13.90
CA ILE A 135 -14.69 -6.05 13.53
C ILE A 135 -14.75 -6.22 12.01
N ASP A 136 -14.89 -7.46 11.57
CA ASP A 136 -14.94 -7.85 10.14
C ASP A 136 -16.32 -8.45 9.80
N SER A 137 -17.22 -7.71 9.23
CA SER A 137 -17.12 -6.31 8.91
C SER A 137 -18.46 -5.60 9.13
N MET A 138 -18.41 -4.30 9.21
CA MET A 138 -19.55 -3.48 9.60
C MET A 138 -20.68 -3.45 8.56
N GLU A 139 -20.39 -3.71 7.27
CA GLU A 139 -21.44 -3.80 6.24
C GLU A 139 -22.45 -4.88 6.56
N PHE A 140 -22.07 -5.98 7.22
CA PHE A 140 -23.01 -7.00 7.66
C PHE A 140 -24.13 -6.43 8.54
N LEU A 141 -23.77 -5.52 9.43
CA LEU A 141 -24.72 -4.87 10.35
C LEU A 141 -25.56 -3.80 9.62
N VAL A 142 -24.91 -2.99 8.79
CA VAL A 142 -25.58 -1.91 8.04
C VAL A 142 -26.65 -2.45 7.08
N ASP A 143 -26.41 -3.63 6.49
CA ASP A 143 -27.35 -4.26 5.55
C ASP A 143 -28.57 -4.88 6.26
N ARG A 144 -28.49 -5.13 7.57
CA ARG A 144 -29.53 -5.89 8.31
C ARG A 144 -30.30 -5.08 9.33
N PHE A 145 -29.73 -4.04 9.85
CA PHE A 145 -30.29 -3.28 10.97
C PHE A 145 -30.48 -1.81 10.61
N PRO A 146 -31.41 -1.11 11.30
CA PRO A 146 -31.57 0.34 11.13
C PRO A 146 -30.23 1.06 11.38
N LYS A 147 -29.89 1.96 10.48
CA LYS A 147 -28.61 2.66 10.46
C LYS A 147 -28.30 3.37 11.79
N GLU A 148 -29.29 4.03 12.37
CA GLU A 148 -29.15 4.75 13.64
C GLU A 148 -28.72 3.83 14.78
N ASP A 149 -29.25 2.60 14.80
CA ASP A 149 -28.90 1.60 15.83
C ASP A 149 -27.50 1.06 15.61
N VAL A 150 -27.09 0.82 14.36
CA VAL A 150 -25.72 0.43 14.02
C VAL A 150 -24.72 1.52 14.38
N LEU A 151 -25.02 2.79 14.09
CA LEU A 151 -24.15 3.90 14.46
C LEU A 151 -24.06 4.07 15.99
N ARG A 152 -25.14 3.77 16.72
CA ARG A 152 -25.13 3.75 18.20
C ARG A 152 -24.20 2.65 18.72
N LEU A 153 -24.33 1.43 18.18
CA LEU A 153 -23.42 0.33 18.52
C LEU A 153 -21.97 0.66 18.19
N TRP A 154 -21.72 1.29 17.05
CA TRP A 154 -20.38 1.70 16.65
C TRP A 154 -19.72 2.63 17.67
N ARG A 155 -20.45 3.69 18.11
CA ARG A 155 -19.98 4.60 19.17
C ARG A 155 -19.72 3.88 20.48
N GLU A 156 -20.61 2.98 20.89
CA GLU A 156 -20.45 2.21 22.14
C GLU A 156 -19.20 1.31 22.10
N LEU A 157 -18.94 0.63 20.98
CA LEU A 157 -17.75 -0.20 20.81
C LEU A 157 -16.47 0.66 20.89
N ILE A 158 -16.48 1.87 20.33
CA ILE A 158 -15.36 2.82 20.44
C ILE A 158 -15.13 3.20 21.91
N GLU A 159 -16.18 3.52 22.64
CA GLU A 159 -16.08 3.90 24.07
C GLU A 159 -15.53 2.77 24.92
N VAL A 160 -16.02 1.54 24.71
CA VAL A 160 -15.54 0.35 25.43
C VAL A 160 -14.08 0.04 25.10
N ALA A 161 -13.68 0.17 23.83
CA ALA A 161 -12.29 -0.01 23.42
C ALA A 161 -11.37 1.07 24.04
N ARG A 162 -11.79 2.32 24.03
CA ARG A 162 -11.05 3.43 24.66
C ARG A 162 -10.88 3.24 26.16
N ALA A 163 -11.92 2.78 26.85
CA ALA A 163 -11.89 2.54 28.31
C ALA A 163 -10.84 1.50 28.73
N ILE A 164 -10.53 0.54 27.86
CA ILE A 164 -9.50 -0.49 28.11
C ILE A 164 -8.14 -0.17 27.46
N GLY A 165 -8.01 0.98 26.80
CA GLY A 165 -6.77 1.39 26.11
C GLY A 165 -6.46 0.56 24.86
N ALA A 166 -7.47 0.02 24.20
CA ALA A 166 -7.31 -0.79 22.99
C ALA A 166 -7.30 0.06 21.71
N VAL A 167 -6.75 -0.52 20.65
CA VAL A 167 -6.98 -0.06 19.28
C VAL A 167 -8.12 -0.88 18.70
N ILE A 168 -9.19 -0.22 18.27
CA ILE A 168 -10.32 -0.86 17.59
C ILE A 168 -10.26 -0.55 16.10
N CYS A 169 -10.43 -1.58 15.28
CA CYS A 169 -10.35 -1.54 13.84
C CYS A 169 -11.65 -2.02 13.23
N PHE A 170 -12.36 -1.13 12.55
CA PHE A 170 -13.57 -1.45 11.81
C PHE A 170 -13.25 -1.65 10.34
N LEU A 171 -13.61 -2.81 9.80
CA LEU A 171 -13.51 -3.10 8.39
C LEU A 171 -14.83 -2.73 7.72
N PHE A 172 -14.77 -1.95 6.64
CA PHE A 172 -15.96 -1.46 5.97
C PHE A 172 -15.79 -1.38 4.43
N ILE A 173 -16.86 -1.64 3.68
CA ILE A 173 -16.92 -1.49 2.22
C ILE A 173 -17.81 -0.29 1.84
N ASN A 174 -17.38 0.44 0.83
CA ASN A 174 -17.91 1.76 0.45
C ASN A 174 -19.31 1.75 -0.21
N TRP A 175 -19.86 0.64 -0.58
CA TRP A 175 -21.06 0.62 -1.47
C TRP A 175 -22.42 0.71 -0.75
N THR A 176 -22.42 0.65 0.58
CA THR A 176 -23.65 0.45 1.36
C THR A 176 -24.19 1.73 2.01
N LEU A 177 -23.44 2.82 2.02
CA LEU A 177 -23.83 4.06 2.69
C LEU A 177 -23.77 5.27 1.76
N GLU A 178 -24.63 6.25 2.03
CA GLU A 178 -24.58 7.55 1.40
C GLU A 178 -23.35 8.35 1.90
N GLU A 179 -22.87 9.30 1.10
CA GLU A 179 -21.68 10.10 1.41
C GLU A 179 -21.77 10.81 2.77
N ARG A 180 -22.97 11.28 3.15
CA ARG A 180 -23.21 11.92 4.45
C ARG A 180 -22.90 10.98 5.62
N ASP A 181 -23.30 9.72 5.51
CA ASP A 181 -23.13 8.73 6.57
C ASP A 181 -21.66 8.27 6.65
N LEU A 182 -21.03 8.19 5.49
CA LEU A 182 -19.59 7.94 5.42
C LEU A 182 -18.78 9.04 6.10
N GLN A 183 -19.17 10.30 5.95
CA GLN A 183 -18.52 11.43 6.66
C GLN A 183 -18.71 11.33 8.16
N GLU A 184 -19.88 10.90 8.64
CA GLU A 184 -20.14 10.69 10.07
C GLU A 184 -19.21 9.58 10.63
N ILE A 185 -19.12 8.43 9.96
CA ILE A 185 -18.26 7.31 10.37
C ILE A 185 -16.78 7.72 10.33
N ARG A 186 -16.36 8.42 9.28
CA ARG A 186 -15.02 8.98 9.20
C ARG A 186 -14.74 9.92 10.39
N GLY A 187 -15.70 10.76 10.74
CA GLY A 187 -15.61 11.69 11.87
C GLY A 187 -15.46 11.00 13.24
N MET A 188 -15.93 9.77 13.40
CA MET A 188 -15.76 8.96 14.60
C MET A 188 -14.39 8.24 14.69
N SER A 189 -13.62 8.23 13.59
CA SER A 189 -12.37 7.49 13.48
C SER A 189 -11.17 8.39 13.65
N ASP A 190 -10.18 7.96 14.43
CA ASP A 190 -8.92 8.67 14.60
C ASP A 190 -8.02 8.50 13.36
N PHE A 191 -8.14 7.34 12.67
CA PHE A 191 -7.40 7.01 11.47
C PHE A 191 -8.33 6.37 10.43
N VAL A 192 -8.18 6.79 9.18
CA VAL A 192 -8.85 6.17 8.04
C VAL A 192 -7.79 5.64 7.08
N VAL A 193 -7.78 4.33 6.86
CA VAL A 193 -6.90 3.65 5.91
C VAL A 193 -7.75 3.21 4.72
N GLU A 194 -7.44 3.75 3.55
CA GLU A 194 -8.15 3.45 2.30
C GLU A 194 -7.31 2.52 1.43
N PHE A 195 -7.99 1.58 0.80
CA PHE A 195 -7.43 0.63 -0.16
C PHE A 195 -8.09 0.84 -1.51
N GLN A 196 -7.31 0.74 -2.55
CA GLN A 196 -7.82 0.72 -3.92
C GLN A 196 -7.05 -0.26 -4.78
N SER A 197 -7.73 -0.81 -5.78
CA SER A 197 -7.13 -1.63 -6.82
C SER A 197 -7.49 -1.08 -8.19
N SER A 198 -6.51 -1.02 -9.08
CA SER A 198 -6.72 -0.64 -10.46
C SER A 198 -6.22 -1.74 -11.40
N LEU A 199 -6.92 -1.94 -12.51
CA LEU A 199 -6.51 -2.86 -13.57
C LEU A 199 -6.02 -2.03 -14.77
N ARG A 200 -4.73 -2.15 -15.09
CA ARG A 200 -4.16 -1.51 -16.28
C ARG A 200 -3.27 -2.52 -17.04
N GLY A 201 -3.47 -2.62 -18.34
CA GLY A 201 -2.68 -3.53 -19.18
C GLY A 201 -2.71 -4.99 -18.70
N GLY A 202 -3.84 -5.46 -18.10
CA GLY A 202 -3.95 -6.81 -17.55
C GLY A 202 -3.23 -7.03 -16.21
N ILE A 203 -2.66 -5.97 -15.59
CA ILE A 203 -1.97 -6.05 -14.30
C ILE A 203 -2.82 -5.36 -13.23
N VAL A 204 -3.11 -6.09 -12.15
CA VAL A 204 -3.76 -5.54 -10.95
C VAL A 204 -2.71 -4.80 -10.12
N ARG A 205 -2.97 -3.53 -9.83
CA ARG A 205 -2.14 -2.68 -8.98
C ARG A 205 -2.90 -2.27 -7.75
N ASN A 206 -2.37 -2.62 -6.61
CA ASN A 206 -2.97 -2.35 -5.32
C ASN A 206 -2.22 -1.19 -4.65
N SER A 207 -2.97 -0.28 -4.06
CA SER A 207 -2.40 0.82 -3.27
C SER A 207 -3.27 1.11 -2.05
N MET A 208 -2.63 1.62 -0.99
CA MET A 208 -3.30 2.05 0.23
C MET A 208 -2.81 3.45 0.64
N ARG A 209 -3.61 4.16 1.40
CA ARG A 209 -3.22 5.43 2.01
C ARG A 209 -3.85 5.61 3.37
N ILE A 210 -3.26 6.44 4.20
CA ILE A 210 -3.92 6.99 5.38
C ILE A 210 -4.50 8.34 4.96
N SER A 211 -5.81 8.42 4.81
CA SER A 211 -6.50 9.63 4.36
C SER A 211 -6.86 10.56 5.51
N GLN A 212 -6.88 10.05 6.75
CA GLN A 212 -7.16 10.81 7.97
C GLN A 212 -6.27 10.34 9.11
N MET A 213 -5.69 11.29 9.85
CA MET A 213 -4.95 11.08 11.09
C MET A 213 -5.31 12.17 12.08
N ALA A 214 -5.76 11.81 13.29
CA ALA A 214 -6.15 12.78 14.33
C ALA A 214 -4.96 13.61 14.83
N GLU A 215 -3.76 13.05 14.89
CA GLU A 215 -2.60 13.66 15.55
C GLU A 215 -1.81 14.68 14.74
N ALA A 216 -2.05 14.96 13.47
CA ALA A 216 -1.16 15.93 12.78
C ALA A 216 -1.62 16.40 11.40
N GLY A 217 -2.81 16.09 10.95
CA GLY A 217 -3.21 16.45 9.58
C GLY A 217 -2.34 15.82 8.49
N ILE A 218 -1.53 14.82 8.82
CA ILE A 218 -0.67 14.13 7.89
C ILE A 218 -1.53 13.15 7.10
N LYS A 219 -1.78 13.47 5.85
CA LYS A 219 -2.28 12.52 4.88
C LYS A 219 -1.08 11.84 4.22
N THR A 220 -1.14 10.52 4.06
CA THR A 220 -0.15 9.86 3.19
C THR A 220 -0.64 9.89 1.76
N ASN A 221 0.27 9.86 0.82
CA ASN A 221 -0.06 9.52 -0.55
C ASN A 221 -0.35 8.03 -0.68
N TRP A 222 -0.81 7.60 -1.84
CA TRP A 222 -1.02 6.20 -2.14
C TRP A 222 0.29 5.43 -2.11
N ILE A 223 0.33 4.35 -1.33
CA ILE A 223 1.48 3.49 -1.10
C ILE A 223 1.20 2.16 -1.79
N PRO A 224 1.98 1.77 -2.80
CA PRO A 224 1.79 0.48 -3.46
C PRO A 224 2.05 -0.68 -2.50
N TYR A 225 1.22 -1.72 -2.57
CA TYR A 225 1.40 -2.93 -1.78
C TYR A 225 1.12 -4.19 -2.60
N THR A 226 1.62 -5.30 -2.11
CA THR A 226 1.35 -6.64 -2.61
C THR A 226 1.07 -7.58 -1.45
N PHE A 227 0.48 -8.72 -1.76
CA PHE A 227 0.31 -9.80 -0.81
C PHE A 227 1.39 -10.85 -1.02
N LYS A 228 2.03 -11.26 0.08
CA LYS A 228 2.97 -12.39 0.08
C LYS A 228 2.45 -13.45 1.02
N ASP A 229 2.41 -14.69 0.55
CA ASP A 229 2.07 -15.83 1.39
C ASP A 229 2.97 -15.86 2.62
N LEU A 230 2.40 -16.20 3.77
CA LEU A 230 3.05 -16.27 5.08
C LEU A 230 3.47 -14.92 5.71
N ILE A 231 3.54 -13.85 4.93
CA ILE A 231 3.96 -12.52 5.41
C ILE A 231 2.77 -11.57 5.55
N GLY A 232 1.77 -11.72 4.69
CA GLY A 232 0.63 -10.83 4.60
C GLY A 232 0.87 -9.64 3.67
N LEU A 233 0.36 -8.47 4.05
CA LEU A 233 0.49 -7.25 3.28
C LEU A 233 1.92 -6.70 3.37
N THR A 234 2.53 -6.47 2.22
CA THR A 234 3.89 -5.96 2.08
C THR A 234 3.89 -4.73 1.18
N VAL A 235 4.43 -3.64 1.68
CA VAL A 235 4.68 -2.43 0.87
C VAL A 235 5.94 -2.63 0.06
N TYR A 236 5.93 -2.17 -1.18
CA TYR A 236 7.12 -2.18 -2.02
C TYR A 236 7.43 -0.77 -2.53
N PHE A 237 8.72 -0.53 -2.77
CA PHE A 237 9.16 0.70 -3.41
C PHE A 237 9.25 0.48 -4.92
N PRO A 238 8.64 1.37 -5.72
CA PRO A 238 8.85 1.32 -7.17
C PRO A 238 10.34 1.45 -7.49
N ARG A 239 10.85 0.54 -8.30
CA ARG A 239 12.21 0.62 -8.86
C ARG A 239 12.14 1.18 -10.25
N ILE A 240 12.74 2.34 -10.45
CA ILE A 240 12.73 3.06 -11.71
C ILE A 240 14.09 2.92 -12.38
N LEU A 241 14.08 2.36 -13.57
CA LEU A 241 15.26 2.24 -14.40
C LEU A 241 15.40 3.47 -15.28
N VAL A 242 16.54 4.16 -15.19
CA VAL A 242 16.94 5.22 -16.12
C VAL A 242 17.91 4.61 -17.11
N THR A 243 17.48 4.47 -18.35
CA THR A 243 18.27 3.83 -19.43
C THR A 243 18.28 4.66 -20.71
N GLY A 244 19.08 4.29 -21.67
CA GLY A 244 19.22 4.98 -22.95
C GLY A 244 20.65 4.90 -23.49
N PRO A 245 20.89 5.40 -24.72
CA PRO A 245 22.20 5.37 -25.38
C PRO A 245 23.30 6.07 -24.57
N PHE A 246 24.54 5.90 -25.01
CA PHE A 246 25.68 6.55 -24.42
C PHE A 246 25.55 8.09 -24.57
N ALA A 247 25.98 8.84 -23.58
CA ALA A 247 25.93 10.32 -23.55
C ALA A 247 24.52 10.97 -23.65
N ALA A 248 23.42 10.20 -23.59
CA ALA A 248 22.06 10.74 -23.63
C ALA A 248 21.69 11.61 -22.40
N GLY A 249 22.48 11.58 -21.32
CA GLY A 249 22.26 12.40 -20.13
C GLY A 249 21.64 11.64 -18.94
N LYS A 250 21.69 10.31 -18.93
CA LYS A 250 21.14 9.45 -17.85
C LYS A 250 21.60 9.84 -16.45
N SER A 251 22.92 9.96 -16.25
CA SER A 251 23.50 10.35 -14.96
C SER A 251 23.03 11.73 -14.50
N THR A 252 22.81 12.64 -15.44
CA THR A 252 22.26 13.97 -15.15
C THR A 252 20.80 13.87 -14.71
N VAL A 253 19.99 13.02 -15.38
CA VAL A 253 18.59 12.74 -15.00
C VAL A 253 18.53 12.14 -13.60
N VAL A 254 19.35 11.13 -13.29
CA VAL A 254 19.39 10.53 -11.95
C VAL A 254 19.75 11.57 -10.90
N LYS A 255 20.78 12.40 -11.14
CA LYS A 255 21.17 13.49 -10.22
C LYS A 255 20.07 14.53 -10.05
N ALA A 256 19.36 14.91 -11.13
CA ALA A 256 18.28 15.88 -11.09
C ALA A 256 17.06 15.39 -10.27
N LEU A 257 16.83 14.09 -10.24
CA LEU A 257 15.71 13.47 -9.54
C LEU A 257 16.04 13.06 -8.10
N SER A 258 17.28 12.73 -7.79
CA SER A 258 17.67 12.15 -6.51
C SER A 258 17.95 13.21 -5.46
N GLU A 259 17.41 13.02 -4.25
CA GLU A 259 17.78 13.82 -3.07
C GLU A 259 19.21 13.49 -2.58
N LYS A 260 19.64 12.25 -2.78
CA LYS A 260 21.02 11.77 -2.52
C LYS A 260 21.40 10.80 -3.63
N SER A 261 22.27 11.23 -4.55
CA SER A 261 22.85 10.33 -5.54
C SER A 261 24.18 9.78 -5.07
N ILE A 262 24.36 8.49 -5.15
CA ILE A 262 25.63 7.80 -4.88
C ILE A 262 26.02 7.06 -6.16
N SER A 263 27.20 7.40 -6.70
CA SER A 263 27.83 6.56 -7.71
C SER A 263 28.49 5.38 -6.99
N ILE A 264 27.95 4.19 -7.16
CA ILE A 264 28.47 2.98 -6.49
C ILE A 264 29.52 2.35 -7.39
N ASP A 265 30.77 2.44 -6.97
CA ASP A 265 31.87 1.69 -7.56
C ASP A 265 32.01 0.36 -6.79
N ARG A 266 31.58 -0.75 -7.37
CA ARG A 266 31.67 -2.07 -6.73
C ARG A 266 32.66 -2.97 -7.45
N MET A 267 33.68 -3.39 -6.69
CA MET A 267 34.60 -4.49 -6.96
C MET A 267 35.48 -4.36 -8.20
N GLY A 268 36.44 -3.43 -8.22
CA GLY A 268 37.64 -3.57 -9.09
C GLY A 268 37.43 -3.67 -10.60
N THR A 269 36.18 -3.65 -11.04
CA THR A 269 35.74 -3.48 -12.42
C THR A 269 34.85 -2.27 -12.46
N THR A 270 35.21 -1.24 -13.21
CA THR A 270 34.57 0.06 -13.32
C THR A 270 33.15 -0.06 -13.91
N VAL A 271 32.20 -0.51 -13.10
CA VAL A 271 30.79 -0.47 -13.42
C VAL A 271 30.16 0.57 -12.49
N ALA A 272 30.24 1.83 -12.88
CA ALA A 272 29.57 2.89 -12.17
C ALA A 272 28.07 2.83 -12.46
N PHE A 273 27.30 2.53 -11.42
CA PHE A 273 25.84 2.76 -11.42
C PHE A 273 25.56 4.08 -10.79
N ASP A 274 24.67 4.85 -11.41
CA ASP A 274 24.02 5.93 -10.71
C ASP A 274 22.85 5.34 -9.92
N TYR A 275 22.87 5.47 -8.62
CA TYR A 275 21.78 5.07 -7.72
C TYR A 275 21.29 6.28 -6.95
N GLY A 276 19.98 6.38 -6.77
CA GLY A 276 19.39 7.42 -5.96
C GLY A 276 18.02 7.04 -5.44
N ASN A 277 17.59 7.72 -4.40
CA ASN A 277 16.23 7.68 -3.89
C ASN A 277 15.51 8.96 -4.28
N VAL A 278 14.26 8.81 -4.67
CA VAL A 278 13.39 9.95 -5.00
C VAL A 278 12.07 9.81 -4.25
N ASN A 279 11.59 10.93 -3.74
CA ASN A 279 10.25 11.02 -3.19
C ASN A 279 9.29 11.50 -4.28
N ILE A 280 8.39 10.60 -4.69
CA ILE A 280 7.36 10.89 -5.67
C ILE A 280 6.04 11.04 -4.93
N THR A 281 5.63 12.28 -4.67
CA THR A 281 4.35 12.58 -3.99
C THR A 281 4.15 11.80 -2.68
N GLY A 282 5.25 11.58 -1.90
CA GLY A 282 5.26 10.85 -0.64
C GLY A 282 5.54 9.37 -0.76
N ILE A 283 5.75 8.83 -1.96
CA ILE A 283 6.23 7.47 -2.19
C ILE A 283 7.73 7.53 -2.43
N GLU A 284 8.50 6.80 -1.62
CA GLU A 284 9.90 6.61 -1.91
C GLU A 284 10.06 5.61 -3.05
N ALA A 285 10.83 5.98 -4.07
CA ALA A 285 11.20 5.11 -5.17
C ALA A 285 12.72 5.04 -5.29
N GLU A 286 13.21 3.90 -5.73
CA GLU A 286 14.62 3.69 -6.05
C GLU A 286 14.85 3.99 -7.54
N ILE A 287 15.85 4.78 -7.86
CA ILE A 287 16.25 5.09 -9.24
C ILE A 287 17.61 4.49 -9.52
N PHE A 288 17.72 3.78 -10.64
CA PHE A 288 18.95 3.15 -11.10
C PHE A 288 19.29 3.65 -12.50
N GLY A 289 20.47 4.25 -12.66
CA GLY A 289 21.01 4.62 -13.96
C GLY A 289 21.86 3.48 -14.54
N THR A 290 21.57 3.02 -15.76
CA THR A 290 22.41 2.01 -16.43
C THR A 290 23.58 2.65 -17.17
N PRO A 291 24.75 2.00 -17.22
CA PRO A 291 25.80 2.35 -18.17
C PRO A 291 25.26 2.22 -19.61
N GLY A 292 25.49 3.23 -20.45
CA GLY A 292 25.02 3.24 -21.84
C GLY A 292 25.86 2.38 -22.80
N GLN A 293 26.89 1.67 -22.30
CA GLN A 293 27.80 0.87 -23.12
C GLN A 293 27.29 -0.57 -23.28
N GLU A 294 27.40 -1.16 -24.46
CA GLU A 294 26.93 -2.51 -24.81
C GLU A 294 27.47 -3.62 -23.91
N ARG A 295 28.71 -3.51 -23.46
CA ARG A 295 29.35 -4.51 -22.57
C ARG A 295 28.62 -4.73 -21.23
N PHE A 296 27.65 -3.88 -20.88
CA PHE A 296 26.90 -3.96 -19.62
C PHE A 296 25.45 -4.42 -19.78
N GLU A 297 25.05 -4.96 -20.95
CA GLU A 297 23.69 -5.47 -21.16
C GLU A 297 23.28 -6.58 -20.19
N PHE A 298 24.25 -7.36 -19.67
CA PHE A 298 23.93 -8.40 -18.69
C PHE A 298 23.38 -7.81 -17.38
N ILE A 299 23.82 -6.62 -17.00
CA ILE A 299 23.35 -5.89 -15.83
C ILE A 299 21.91 -5.47 -16.01
N PHE A 300 21.58 -5.03 -17.21
CA PHE A 300 20.22 -4.68 -17.59
C PHE A 300 19.26 -5.86 -17.39
N LYS A 301 19.64 -7.07 -17.81
CA LYS A 301 18.83 -8.29 -17.65
C LYS A 301 18.60 -8.69 -16.19
N ILE A 302 19.53 -8.36 -15.31
CA ILE A 302 19.40 -8.63 -13.87
C ILE A 302 18.38 -7.68 -13.25
N PHE A 303 18.46 -6.39 -13.56
CA PHE A 303 17.57 -5.37 -12.99
C PHE A 303 16.19 -5.35 -13.64
N ALA A 304 16.06 -5.64 -14.93
CA ALA A 304 14.79 -5.61 -15.67
C ALA A 304 13.70 -6.50 -15.05
N ARG A 305 14.05 -7.55 -14.33
CA ARG A 305 13.08 -8.45 -13.67
C ARG A 305 12.37 -7.83 -12.47
N GLU A 306 12.94 -6.79 -11.87
CA GLU A 306 12.43 -6.18 -10.64
C GLU A 306 12.04 -4.70 -10.83
N VAL A 307 12.06 -4.21 -12.07
CA VAL A 307 11.75 -2.83 -12.40
C VAL A 307 10.25 -2.59 -12.47
N SER A 308 9.80 -1.53 -11.82
CA SER A 308 8.40 -1.10 -11.81
C SER A 308 8.07 -0.16 -12.97
N GLY A 309 9.08 0.54 -13.51
CA GLY A 309 8.93 1.49 -14.61
C GLY A 309 10.26 1.95 -15.17
N VAL A 310 10.24 2.53 -16.37
CA VAL A 310 11.44 2.96 -17.11
C VAL A 310 11.34 4.41 -17.52
N LEU A 311 12.41 5.16 -17.30
CA LEU A 311 12.69 6.45 -17.93
C LEU A 311 13.74 6.21 -19.03
N LEU A 312 13.29 6.22 -20.29
CA LEU A 312 14.17 6.09 -21.45
C LEU A 312 14.69 7.47 -21.85
N VAL A 313 15.96 7.74 -21.61
CA VAL A 313 16.60 9.01 -21.95
C VAL A 313 17.25 8.92 -23.31
N ILE A 314 16.88 9.81 -24.20
CA ILE A 314 17.45 9.93 -25.54
C ILE A 314 18.02 11.35 -25.74
N ASP A 315 19.07 11.45 -26.52
CA ASP A 315 19.59 12.73 -26.97
C ASP A 315 18.78 13.18 -28.20
N ALA A 316 17.96 14.21 -28.06
CA ALA A 316 17.09 14.68 -29.13
C ALA A 316 17.88 15.26 -30.34
N THR A 317 19.17 15.57 -30.16
CA THR A 317 20.03 16.04 -31.24
C THR A 317 20.72 14.95 -32.04
N HIS A 318 20.58 13.68 -31.61
CA HIS A 318 21.25 12.53 -32.26
C HIS A 318 20.23 11.49 -32.73
N PRO A 319 19.57 11.71 -33.89
CA PRO A 319 18.55 10.81 -34.41
C PRO A 319 19.07 9.40 -34.77
N ASP A 320 20.34 9.28 -35.03
CA ASP A 320 21.05 8.02 -35.30
C ASP A 320 21.10 7.06 -34.11
N GLU A 321 20.93 7.55 -32.89
CA GLU A 321 20.88 6.76 -31.66
C GLU A 321 19.46 6.19 -31.33
N LEU A 322 18.42 6.62 -32.04
CA LEU A 322 17.04 6.16 -31.79
C LEU A 322 16.85 4.65 -31.96
N PRO A 323 17.45 3.99 -32.99
CA PRO A 323 17.35 2.52 -33.11
C PRO A 323 17.96 1.80 -31.91
N ARG A 324 19.04 2.32 -31.34
CA ARG A 324 19.67 1.77 -30.15
C ARG A 324 18.78 1.94 -28.91
N ALA A 325 18.16 3.12 -28.77
CA ALA A 325 17.21 3.36 -27.68
C ALA A 325 16.02 2.39 -27.73
N LYS A 326 15.49 2.10 -28.93
CA LYS A 326 14.42 1.12 -29.13
C LYS A 326 14.85 -0.29 -28.73
N GLN A 327 16.03 -0.73 -29.14
CA GLN A 327 16.57 -2.03 -28.71
C GLN A 327 16.69 -2.16 -27.19
N MET A 328 17.12 -1.09 -26.51
CA MET A 328 17.21 -1.09 -25.04
C MET A 328 15.83 -1.19 -24.40
N LEU A 329 14.82 -0.56 -24.98
CA LEU A 329 13.44 -0.63 -24.52
C LEU A 329 12.87 -2.05 -24.69
N ASP A 330 13.14 -2.70 -25.81
CA ASP A 330 12.68 -4.07 -26.10
C ASP A 330 13.22 -5.10 -25.09
N LEU A 331 14.39 -4.85 -24.52
CA LEU A 331 14.97 -5.68 -23.46
C LEU A 331 14.20 -5.60 -22.12
N VAL A 332 13.45 -4.52 -21.87
CA VAL A 332 12.66 -4.36 -20.64
C VAL A 332 11.40 -5.21 -20.67
N GLY A 333 10.84 -5.40 -21.84
CA GLY A 333 9.62 -6.17 -22.04
C GLY A 333 8.34 -5.32 -22.07
N PRO A 334 7.29 -5.81 -22.75
CA PRO A 334 6.12 -5.02 -23.16
C PRO A 334 5.16 -4.65 -22.02
N ARG A 335 5.35 -5.19 -20.81
CA ARG A 335 4.42 -5.01 -19.69
C ARG A 335 4.85 -3.92 -18.70
N ILE A 336 6.06 -3.41 -18.83
CA ILE A 336 6.60 -2.42 -17.91
C ILE A 336 6.28 -1.02 -18.44
N PRO A 337 5.64 -0.14 -17.67
CA PRO A 337 5.34 1.21 -18.12
C PRO A 337 6.64 2.00 -18.30
N TYR A 338 6.67 2.86 -19.32
CA TYR A 338 7.82 3.69 -19.60
C TYR A 338 7.42 5.07 -20.11
N VAL A 339 8.30 6.03 -19.87
CA VAL A 339 8.23 7.41 -20.41
C VAL A 339 9.53 7.70 -21.12
N VAL A 340 9.44 8.32 -22.29
CA VAL A 340 10.60 8.75 -23.06
C VAL A 340 10.95 10.21 -22.73
N LEU A 341 12.19 10.45 -22.37
CA LEU A 341 12.74 11.78 -22.12
C LEU A 341 13.55 12.22 -23.38
N ALA A 342 12.98 13.13 -24.15
CA ALA A 342 13.69 13.79 -25.26
C ALA A 342 14.64 14.84 -24.67
N ASN A 343 15.82 14.40 -24.22
CA ASN A 343 16.76 15.25 -23.51
C ASN A 343 17.56 16.14 -24.44
N LYS A 344 18.11 17.24 -23.94
CA LYS A 344 18.80 18.29 -24.67
C LYS A 344 17.89 18.97 -25.69
N SER A 345 16.59 19.08 -25.38
CA SER A 345 15.58 19.68 -26.24
C SER A 345 15.76 21.18 -26.46
N ASP A 346 16.65 21.83 -25.70
CA ASP A 346 17.07 23.21 -25.82
C ASP A 346 18.13 23.46 -26.88
N LEU A 347 18.78 22.41 -27.38
CA LEU A 347 19.87 22.55 -28.34
C LEU A 347 19.37 22.63 -29.78
N PRO A 348 20.09 23.37 -30.66
CA PRO A 348 19.75 23.44 -32.08
C PRO A 348 19.73 22.07 -32.73
N GLY A 349 18.71 21.83 -33.55
CA GLY A 349 18.55 20.56 -34.26
C GLY A 349 17.91 19.43 -33.43
N ALA A 350 17.46 19.71 -32.20
CA ALA A 350 16.70 18.74 -31.40
C ALA A 350 15.40 18.37 -32.09
N LEU A 351 15.12 17.06 -32.16
CA LEU A 351 13.86 16.50 -32.67
C LEU A 351 12.70 16.84 -31.76
N SER A 352 11.52 17.05 -32.34
CA SER A 352 10.28 17.19 -31.57
C SER A 352 9.84 15.84 -30.97
N SER A 353 8.96 15.91 -29.95
CA SER A 353 8.36 14.70 -29.35
C SER A 353 7.63 13.85 -30.38
N ASP A 354 6.93 14.46 -31.35
CA ASP A 354 6.18 13.77 -32.40
C ASP A 354 7.14 13.07 -33.37
N ASP A 355 8.25 13.75 -33.79
CA ASP A 355 9.26 13.15 -34.65
C ASP A 355 9.91 11.92 -33.99
N ILE A 356 10.21 12.01 -32.69
CA ILE A 356 10.77 10.88 -31.93
C ILE A 356 9.77 9.74 -31.84
N SER A 357 8.53 10.05 -31.47
CA SER A 357 7.46 9.04 -31.39
C SER A 357 7.29 8.28 -32.71
N HIS A 358 7.24 9.00 -33.81
CA HIS A 358 7.10 8.45 -35.16
C HIS A 358 8.32 7.62 -35.57
N ARG A 359 9.55 8.14 -35.38
CA ARG A 359 10.79 7.42 -35.77
C ARG A 359 11.07 6.18 -34.96
N MET A 360 10.66 6.17 -33.69
CA MET A 360 10.78 5.00 -32.82
C MET A 360 9.59 4.05 -32.93
N ASP A 361 8.56 4.39 -33.71
CA ASP A 361 7.31 3.64 -33.82
C ASP A 361 6.76 3.29 -32.42
N LEU A 362 6.56 4.34 -31.62
CA LEU A 362 6.03 4.19 -30.26
C LEU A 362 4.50 4.11 -30.27
N PRO A 363 3.88 3.33 -29.36
CA PRO A 363 2.45 3.36 -29.14
C PRO A 363 1.95 4.80 -28.85
N GLN A 364 0.71 5.12 -29.26
CA GLN A 364 0.14 6.47 -29.11
C GLN A 364 -0.04 6.93 -27.66
N ASP A 365 -0.13 6.00 -26.74
CA ASP A 365 -0.29 6.23 -25.30
C ASP A 365 1.03 6.41 -24.55
N VAL A 366 2.17 6.31 -25.23
CA VAL A 366 3.50 6.49 -24.63
C VAL A 366 3.87 7.98 -24.60
N PRO A 367 4.08 8.55 -23.40
CA PRO A 367 4.50 9.94 -23.30
C PRO A 367 5.95 10.14 -23.76
N VAL A 368 6.18 11.14 -24.62
CA VAL A 368 7.51 11.64 -25.00
C VAL A 368 7.63 13.07 -24.48
N ILE A 369 8.46 13.28 -23.46
CA ILE A 369 8.57 14.56 -22.75
C ILE A 369 9.86 15.28 -23.15
N PRO A 370 9.80 16.53 -23.66
CA PRO A 370 10.98 17.32 -23.90
C PRO A 370 11.65 17.66 -22.57
N THR A 371 12.95 17.38 -22.44
CA THR A 371 13.68 17.60 -21.20
C THR A 371 15.00 18.34 -21.40
N VAL A 372 15.39 19.07 -20.36
CA VAL A 372 16.74 19.63 -20.21
C VAL A 372 17.21 19.21 -18.81
N ALA A 373 17.89 18.08 -18.75
CA ALA A 373 18.24 17.46 -17.49
C ALA A 373 19.15 18.31 -16.59
N THR A 374 20.00 19.15 -17.18
CA THR A 374 20.87 20.10 -16.48
C THR A 374 20.10 21.19 -15.72
N GLU A 375 18.88 21.51 -16.19
CA GLU A 375 17.99 22.52 -15.60
C GLU A 375 16.83 21.89 -14.82
N ASN A 376 16.77 20.56 -14.73
CA ASN A 376 15.65 19.78 -14.19
C ASN A 376 14.30 20.09 -14.89
N ARG A 377 14.33 20.63 -16.12
CA ARG A 377 13.12 20.97 -16.89
C ARG A 377 12.56 19.72 -17.55
N GLY A 378 11.27 19.44 -17.35
CA GLY A 378 10.55 18.27 -17.86
C GLY A 378 10.87 16.95 -17.16
N VAL A 379 12.00 16.84 -16.43
CA VAL A 379 12.46 15.59 -15.82
C VAL A 379 11.53 15.13 -14.69
N ARG A 380 11.12 16.08 -13.84
CA ARG A 380 10.19 15.79 -12.74
C ARG A 380 8.78 15.45 -13.25
N GLU A 381 8.35 16.10 -14.32
CA GLU A 381 7.08 15.80 -15.00
C GLU A 381 7.07 14.38 -15.55
N ALA A 382 8.12 13.96 -16.25
CA ALA A 382 8.27 12.61 -16.76
C ALA A 382 8.22 11.55 -15.63
N LEU A 383 8.85 11.84 -14.49
CA LEU A 383 8.82 10.97 -13.32
C LEU A 383 7.41 10.85 -12.73
N LEU A 384 6.66 11.96 -12.62
CA LEU A 384 5.30 11.96 -12.11
C LEU A 384 4.36 11.17 -13.02
N LEU A 385 4.45 11.35 -14.34
CA LEU A 385 3.69 10.56 -15.31
C LEU A 385 4.01 9.06 -15.21
N LEU A 386 5.28 8.71 -15.09
CA LEU A 386 5.68 7.33 -14.89
C LEU A 386 5.12 6.76 -13.58
N ALA A 387 5.17 7.55 -12.51
CA ALA A 387 4.61 7.14 -11.21
C ALA A 387 3.09 6.91 -11.28
N GLU A 388 2.35 7.78 -11.97
CA GLU A 388 0.91 7.58 -12.22
C GLU A 388 0.66 6.28 -13.00
N MET A 389 1.49 5.97 -13.99
CA MET A 389 1.41 4.72 -14.73
C MET A 389 1.73 3.49 -13.88
N ILE A 390 2.68 3.60 -12.93
CA ILE A 390 3.07 2.53 -11.99
C ILE A 390 1.99 2.30 -10.94
N ILE A 391 1.48 3.36 -10.33
CA ILE A 391 0.59 3.30 -9.17
C ILE A 391 -0.88 3.18 -9.60
N GLY A 392 -1.19 3.63 -10.82
CA GLY A 392 -2.55 3.53 -11.35
C GLY A 392 -3.52 4.58 -10.81
N VAL A 393 -3.02 5.68 -10.26
CA VAL A 393 -3.84 6.79 -9.78
C VAL A 393 -4.12 7.76 -10.93
N ARG A 394 -5.35 7.84 -11.35
CA ARG A 394 -6.01 9.01 -11.90
C ARG A 394 -7.25 9.33 -11.10
#